data_f21aeb1047bfc79ddf29cb820009f1b6
#
_entry.id   f21aeb1047bfc79ddf29cb820009f1b6
#
_cell.length_a   1.000
_cell.length_b   1.000
_cell.length_c   1.000
_cell.angle_alpha   90.00
_cell.angle_beta   90.00
_cell.angle_gamma   90.00
#
_symmetry.space_group_name_H-M   'P 1'
#
loop_
_entity.id
_entity.type
_entity.pdbx_description
1 polymer ?
#
loop_
_entity_poly.entity_id
_entity_poly.type
_entity_poly.pdbx_seq_one_letter_code
_entity_poly.pdbx_strand_id
1 'polypeptide(L)'
;DGFIGVTVMVSEKDVWVDYVNNKYHSHAKSFGRVARLLDALVPERISTFRFNLLYRGQIIQSLRATREELRAFMNNTMDKEGFLKFAELVPYHDLQQETLLQEDGQIAKASAQYNWFDYDLNLKVKTFVNNRAGFFKHKIFIQPQVYVYPWKNALLMGELEFTLLNEYDEVVFTPLEPEPTRTDLVLYERESRPRVSVLAFDQHLELPGNVLGRLSLGYFESEYAGVGGELFRYFLDGRLGIGLESTLVRKRDPNNNLTLSDTI
;
A
#
# COMPACT_ATOMS: atom_id res chain seq x y z
N ASP A 1 0.92 16.69 -7.78
CA ASP A 1 0.86 16.21 -9.13
C ASP A 1 1.07 14.71 -9.34
N GLY A 2 0.83 13.87 -8.35
CA GLY A 2 0.85 12.41 -8.44
C GLY A 2 1.96 11.73 -7.65
N PHE A 3 2.71 12.49 -6.89
CA PHE A 3 3.69 11.99 -5.92
C PHE A 3 3.44 12.64 -4.56
N ILE A 4 3.52 11.86 -3.50
CA ILE A 4 3.39 12.32 -2.12
C ILE A 4 4.60 11.82 -1.31
N GLY A 5 4.86 12.45 -0.16
CA GLY A 5 5.97 12.09 0.70
C GLY A 5 7.34 12.18 0.02
N VAL A 6 7.51 13.15 -0.89
CA VAL A 6 8.77 13.29 -1.65
C VAL A 6 9.87 13.86 -0.74
N THR A 7 10.95 13.11 -0.60
CA THR A 7 12.18 13.59 0.05
C THR A 7 13.32 13.55 -0.96
N VAL A 8 14.06 14.65 -1.08
CA VAL A 8 15.23 14.75 -1.97
C VAL A 8 16.46 15.01 -1.14
N MET A 9 17.49 14.21 -1.34
CA MET A 9 18.80 14.38 -0.75
C MET A 9 19.83 14.56 -1.86
N VAL A 10 20.73 15.50 -1.73
CA VAL A 10 21.74 15.82 -2.74
C VAL A 10 23.12 15.80 -2.09
N SER A 11 24.05 15.04 -2.66
CA SER A 11 25.47 15.08 -2.32
C SER A 11 26.28 15.75 -3.44
N GLU A 12 27.60 15.61 -3.44
CA GLU A 12 28.45 16.19 -4.48
C GLU A 12 28.16 15.69 -5.90
N LYS A 13 27.90 14.36 -6.02
CA LYS A 13 27.72 13.68 -7.32
C LYS A 13 26.43 12.90 -7.42
N ASP A 14 25.74 12.69 -6.31
CA ASP A 14 24.55 11.84 -6.23
C ASP A 14 23.32 12.63 -5.82
N VAL A 15 22.16 12.21 -6.31
CA VAL A 15 20.86 12.64 -5.83
C VAL A 15 19.99 11.42 -5.49
N TRP A 16 19.37 11.45 -4.32
CA TRP A 16 18.39 10.45 -3.88
C TRP A 16 17.01 11.07 -3.81
N VAL A 17 16.04 10.33 -4.24
CA VAL A 17 14.63 10.73 -4.14
C VAL A 17 13.81 9.58 -3.60
N ASP A 18 13.23 9.81 -2.43
CA ASP A 18 12.22 8.97 -1.84
C ASP A 18 10.84 9.52 -2.22
N TYR A 19 9.92 8.69 -2.68
CA TYR A 19 8.58 9.15 -3.04
C TYR A 19 7.56 8.01 -3.01
N VAL A 20 6.29 8.37 -2.78
CA VAL A 20 5.15 7.48 -2.94
C VAL A 20 4.47 7.78 -4.28
N ASN A 21 4.22 6.74 -5.07
CA ASN A 21 3.47 6.84 -6.32
C ASN A 21 1.97 6.72 -6.05
N ASN A 22 1.26 7.84 -6.09
CA ASN A 22 -0.18 7.89 -5.83
C ASN A 22 -1.05 8.02 -7.10
N LYS A 23 -0.44 8.04 -8.29
CA LYS A 23 -1.17 8.32 -9.53
C LYS A 23 -0.97 7.30 -10.64
N TYR A 24 0.23 6.77 -10.77
CA TYR A 24 0.58 5.97 -11.94
C TYR A 24 0.42 4.49 -11.64
N HIS A 25 -0.31 3.76 -12.49
CA HIS A 25 -0.44 2.30 -12.37
C HIS A 25 0.89 1.57 -12.50
N SER A 26 1.83 2.11 -13.28
CA SER A 26 3.15 1.52 -13.49
C SER A 26 4.21 2.28 -12.70
N HIS A 27 4.95 1.56 -11.86
CA HIS A 27 6.10 2.10 -11.15
C HIS A 27 7.20 2.57 -12.13
N ALA A 28 7.41 1.87 -13.24
CA ALA A 28 8.33 2.31 -14.29
C ALA A 28 7.96 3.68 -14.86
N LYS A 29 6.65 3.96 -15.02
CA LYS A 29 6.18 5.28 -15.46
C LYS A 29 6.43 6.35 -14.41
N SER A 30 6.29 6.03 -13.13
CA SER A 30 6.60 6.95 -12.03
C SER A 30 8.09 7.27 -11.99
N PHE A 31 8.96 6.27 -12.07
CA PHE A 31 10.42 6.46 -12.16
C PHE A 31 10.80 7.38 -13.33
N GLY A 32 10.28 7.11 -14.52
CA GLY A 32 10.58 7.94 -15.71
C GLY A 32 10.10 9.40 -15.58
N ARG A 33 9.03 9.66 -14.83
CA ARG A 33 8.57 11.03 -14.56
C ARG A 33 9.48 11.75 -13.57
N VAL A 34 9.87 11.09 -12.48
CA VAL A 34 10.78 11.65 -11.48
C VAL A 34 12.17 11.87 -12.11
N ALA A 35 12.66 10.92 -12.91
CA ALA A 35 13.94 11.04 -13.59
C ALA A 35 14.03 12.28 -14.49
N ARG A 36 12.99 12.54 -15.31
CA ARG A 36 12.95 13.75 -16.17
C ARG A 36 12.94 15.05 -15.37
N LEU A 37 12.21 15.09 -14.26
CA LEU A 37 12.17 16.26 -13.40
C LEU A 37 13.54 16.50 -12.76
N LEU A 38 14.17 15.47 -12.24
CA LEU A 38 15.49 15.60 -11.63
C LEU A 38 16.55 16.01 -12.64
N ASP A 39 16.59 15.38 -13.82
CA ASP A 39 17.56 15.73 -14.86
C ASP A 39 17.46 17.21 -15.26
N ALA A 40 16.24 17.77 -15.27
CA ALA A 40 16.01 19.18 -15.57
C ALA A 40 16.35 20.16 -14.43
N LEU A 41 16.25 19.70 -13.16
CA LEU A 41 16.33 20.59 -12.00
C LEU A 41 17.69 20.55 -11.28
N VAL A 42 18.37 19.38 -11.29
CA VAL A 42 19.63 19.25 -10.55
C VAL A 42 20.84 19.69 -11.41
N PRO A 43 21.87 20.25 -10.75
CA PRO A 43 23.09 20.68 -11.46
C PRO A 43 23.75 19.55 -12.27
N GLU A 44 24.45 19.92 -13.36
CA GLU A 44 25.13 18.94 -14.23
C GLU A 44 26.24 18.12 -13.51
N ARG A 45 26.78 18.62 -12.41
CA ARG A 45 27.76 17.88 -11.59
C ARG A 45 27.21 16.59 -10.99
N ILE A 46 25.87 16.48 -10.86
CA ILE A 46 25.20 15.28 -10.36
C ILE A 46 25.22 14.23 -11.45
N SER A 47 25.94 13.16 -11.21
CA SER A 47 26.17 12.07 -12.16
C SER A 47 25.33 10.82 -11.88
N THR A 48 24.90 10.61 -10.63
CA THR A 48 24.15 9.41 -10.22
C THR A 48 22.81 9.80 -9.64
N PHE A 49 21.78 9.07 -10.06
CA PHE A 49 20.41 9.22 -9.58
C PHE A 49 19.97 7.94 -8.88
N ARG A 50 19.37 8.10 -7.71
CA ARG A 50 18.76 7.00 -6.95
C ARG A 50 17.31 7.36 -6.66
N PHE A 51 16.43 6.44 -6.99
CA PHE A 51 14.98 6.59 -6.83
C PHE A 51 14.49 5.51 -5.91
N ASN A 52 13.90 5.86 -4.79
CA ASN A 52 13.30 4.95 -3.85
C ASN A 52 11.78 5.11 -3.90
N LEU A 53 11.10 4.08 -4.32
CA LEU A 53 9.66 4.00 -4.29
C LEU A 53 9.21 3.49 -2.93
N LEU A 54 8.40 4.29 -2.24
CA LEU A 54 7.87 3.94 -0.94
C LEU A 54 6.41 3.46 -1.03
N TYR A 55 6.09 2.52 -0.17
CA TYR A 55 4.72 2.14 0.13
C TYR A 55 4.55 2.01 1.65
N ARG A 56 3.62 2.74 2.22
CA ARG A 56 3.37 2.78 3.67
C ARG A 56 4.62 3.02 4.51
N GLY A 57 5.51 3.92 4.06
CA GLY A 57 6.75 4.28 4.74
C GLY A 57 7.93 3.34 4.51
N GLN A 58 7.72 2.21 3.83
CA GLN A 58 8.79 1.28 3.45
C GLN A 58 9.19 1.46 1.99
N ILE A 59 10.49 1.36 1.71
CA ILE A 59 10.96 1.31 0.33
C ILE A 59 10.64 -0.07 -0.24
N ILE A 60 9.86 -0.13 -1.29
CA ILE A 60 9.47 -1.38 -1.96
C ILE A 60 10.29 -1.65 -3.22
N GLN A 61 10.92 -0.61 -3.77
CA GLN A 61 11.74 -0.73 -4.96
C GLN A 61 12.71 0.44 -5.04
N SER A 62 13.96 0.17 -5.40
CA SER A 62 14.99 1.17 -5.65
C SER A 62 15.57 1.01 -7.04
N LEU A 63 15.80 2.13 -7.72
CA LEU A 63 16.47 2.21 -9.00
C LEU A 63 17.66 3.14 -8.89
N ARG A 64 18.85 2.65 -9.29
CA ARG A 64 20.06 3.45 -9.44
C ARG A 64 20.47 3.48 -10.90
N ALA A 65 20.79 4.64 -11.43
CA ALA A 65 21.32 4.79 -12.77
C ALA A 65 22.18 6.05 -12.87
N THR A 66 23.11 6.09 -13.79
CA THR A 66 23.84 7.30 -14.09
C THR A 66 22.98 8.27 -14.92
N ARG A 67 23.30 9.55 -14.88
CA ARG A 67 22.64 10.59 -15.69
C ARG A 67 22.74 10.28 -17.19
N GLU A 68 23.90 9.81 -17.62
CA GLU A 68 24.15 9.46 -19.01
C GLU A 68 23.23 8.33 -19.50
N GLU A 69 23.13 7.25 -18.73
CA GLU A 69 22.24 6.11 -19.01
C GLU A 69 20.77 6.53 -19.02
N LEU A 70 20.36 7.37 -18.04
CA LEU A 70 18.99 7.88 -18.00
C LEU A 70 18.69 8.75 -19.24
N ARG A 71 19.60 9.66 -19.64
CA ARG A 71 19.42 10.48 -20.84
C ARG A 71 19.39 9.64 -22.10
N ALA A 72 20.29 8.66 -22.23
CA ALA A 72 20.32 7.76 -23.36
C ALA A 72 18.99 6.98 -23.50
N PHE A 73 18.45 6.47 -22.41
CA PHE A 73 17.18 5.77 -22.39
C PHE A 73 15.99 6.72 -22.68
N MET A 74 15.96 7.90 -22.06
CA MET A 74 14.89 8.89 -22.26
C MET A 74 14.84 9.45 -23.69
N ASN A 75 16.00 9.53 -24.36
CA ASN A 75 16.14 10.01 -25.73
C ASN A 75 16.02 8.89 -26.79
N ASN A 76 15.68 7.66 -26.36
CA ASN A 76 15.59 6.48 -27.21
C ASN A 76 16.90 6.10 -27.95
N THR A 77 18.06 6.51 -27.43
CA THR A 77 19.37 6.08 -27.95
C THR A 77 19.85 4.79 -27.29
N MET A 78 19.20 4.37 -26.23
CA MET A 78 19.37 3.09 -25.52
C MET A 78 18.02 2.40 -25.40
N ASP A 79 17.96 1.12 -25.72
CA ASP A 79 16.74 0.32 -25.54
C ASP A 79 16.55 -0.13 -24.09
N LYS A 80 15.41 -0.76 -23.80
CA LYS A 80 15.08 -1.25 -22.48
C LYS A 80 16.09 -2.29 -21.96
N GLU A 81 16.53 -3.19 -22.82
CA GLU A 81 17.45 -4.26 -22.43
C GLU A 81 18.84 -3.69 -22.12
N GLY A 82 19.31 -2.75 -22.93
CA GLY A 82 20.53 -1.98 -22.66
C GLY A 82 20.46 -1.23 -21.37
N PHE A 83 19.37 -0.48 -21.11
CA PHE A 83 19.19 0.24 -19.85
C PHE A 83 19.22 -0.67 -18.64
N LEU A 84 18.52 -1.81 -18.67
CA LEU A 84 18.47 -2.77 -17.54
C LEU A 84 19.79 -3.50 -17.29
N LYS A 85 20.77 -3.45 -18.19
CA LYS A 85 22.12 -3.96 -17.95
C LYS A 85 22.97 -3.04 -17.08
N PHE A 86 22.70 -1.75 -17.14
CA PHE A 86 23.45 -0.71 -16.43
C PHE A 86 22.69 -0.18 -15.21
N ALA A 87 21.38 -0.03 -15.32
CA ALA A 87 20.55 0.38 -14.21
C ALA A 87 20.43 -0.73 -13.17
N GLU A 88 20.81 -0.41 -11.97
CA GLU A 88 20.72 -1.32 -10.83
C GLU A 88 19.31 -1.20 -10.24
N LEU A 89 18.48 -2.22 -10.50
CA LEU A 89 17.16 -2.36 -9.88
C LEU A 89 17.31 -3.32 -8.70
N VAL A 90 17.32 -2.77 -7.50
CA VAL A 90 17.53 -3.57 -6.28
C VAL A 90 16.31 -3.55 -5.40
N PRO A 91 16.00 -4.66 -4.74
CA PRO A 91 15.15 -4.64 -3.57
C PRO A 91 15.89 -3.92 -2.44
N TYR A 92 15.14 -3.15 -1.73
CA TYR A 92 15.36 -2.22 -0.63
C TYR A 92 16.69 -2.22 0.16
N HIS A 93 17.30 -3.37 0.48
CA HIS A 93 18.20 -3.47 1.63
C HIS A 93 19.65 -3.02 1.44
N ASP A 94 20.20 -3.13 0.24
CA ASP A 94 21.63 -2.88 0.05
C ASP A 94 21.99 -1.38 -0.05
N LEU A 95 21.03 -0.53 -0.38
CA LEU A 95 21.27 0.90 -0.61
C LEU A 95 21.21 1.78 0.64
N GLN A 96 20.54 1.35 1.71
CA GLN A 96 20.46 2.17 2.93
C GLN A 96 21.72 2.13 3.78
N GLN A 97 22.42 0.99 3.83
CA GLN A 97 23.61 0.88 4.66
C GLN A 97 24.84 1.58 4.10
N GLU A 98 25.01 1.62 2.79
CA GLU A 98 26.12 2.36 2.17
C GLU A 98 25.96 3.86 2.21
N THR A 99 24.72 4.37 2.25
CA THR A 99 24.42 5.77 2.02
C THR A 99 24.44 6.64 3.28
N LEU A 100 24.20 6.07 4.44
CA LEU A 100 24.17 6.82 5.71
C LEU A 100 25.53 6.93 6.40
N LEU A 101 26.53 6.22 5.92
CA LEU A 101 27.85 6.14 6.54
C LEU A 101 28.96 6.91 5.80
N GLN A 102 28.68 7.48 4.64
CA GLN A 102 29.68 8.24 3.88
C GLN A 102 29.17 9.65 3.57
N GLU A 103 29.89 10.60 4.14
CA GLU A 103 30.17 11.96 3.70
C GLU A 103 29.47 13.14 4.38
N ASP A 104 30.33 14.08 4.76
CA ASP A 104 30.12 15.50 5.06
C ASP A 104 29.41 16.29 3.91
N GLY A 105 28.45 15.70 3.26
CA GLY A 105 27.63 16.33 2.25
C GLY A 105 26.53 17.17 2.90
N GLN A 106 26.33 18.39 2.47
CA GLN A 106 25.19 19.23 2.84
C GLN A 106 23.91 18.51 2.39
N ILE A 107 23.23 17.85 3.31
CA ILE A 107 21.92 17.23 3.07
C ILE A 107 20.90 18.37 3.02
N ALA A 108 20.57 18.83 1.83
CA ALA A 108 19.38 19.64 1.64
C ALA A 108 18.16 18.71 1.77
N LYS A 109 17.69 18.50 2.98
CA LYS A 109 16.38 17.88 3.22
C LYS A 109 15.30 18.86 2.79
N ALA A 110 14.85 18.79 1.56
CA ALA A 110 13.53 19.29 1.24
C ALA A 110 12.53 18.28 1.84
N SER A 111 12.22 18.45 3.11
CA SER A 111 11.17 17.71 3.78
C SER A 111 9.86 18.09 3.11
N ALA A 112 9.40 17.29 2.16
CA ALA A 112 8.00 17.28 1.84
C ALA A 112 7.25 16.98 3.13
N GLN A 113 6.25 17.79 3.42
CA GLN A 113 5.46 17.69 4.62
C GLN A 113 5.00 16.25 4.79
N TYR A 114 5.43 15.59 5.86
CA TYR A 114 4.96 14.25 6.20
C TYR A 114 3.45 14.35 6.36
N ASN A 115 2.73 13.79 5.41
CA ASN A 115 1.27 13.81 5.46
C ASN A 115 0.85 12.71 6.45
N TRP A 116 0.64 13.11 7.72
CA TRP A 116 0.24 12.19 8.78
C TRP A 116 -1.20 11.71 8.64
N PHE A 117 -1.95 12.30 7.70
CA PHE A 117 -3.37 12.04 7.46
C PHE A 117 -3.67 12.05 5.98
N ASP A 118 -4.43 11.08 5.53
CA ASP A 118 -5.00 11.02 4.18
C ASP A 118 -6.45 10.54 4.25
N TYR A 119 -7.26 10.90 3.27
CA TYR A 119 -8.65 10.47 3.21
C TYR A 119 -9.08 10.22 1.77
N ASP A 120 -10.07 9.36 1.62
CA ASP A 120 -10.71 9.08 0.35
C ASP A 120 -12.23 8.96 0.54
N LEU A 121 -12.99 9.26 -0.51
CA LEU A 121 -14.45 9.14 -0.51
C LEU A 121 -14.88 8.37 -1.75
N ASN A 122 -15.38 7.17 -1.55
CA ASN A 122 -15.76 6.28 -2.63
C ASN A 122 -17.27 6.03 -2.67
N LEU A 123 -17.84 6.02 -3.88
CA LEU A 123 -19.14 5.43 -4.14
C LEU A 123 -18.92 3.99 -4.59
N LYS A 124 -19.47 3.04 -3.86
CA LYS A 124 -19.29 1.60 -4.11
C LYS A 124 -20.61 0.88 -4.36
N VAL A 125 -20.52 -0.17 -5.13
CA VAL A 125 -21.64 -1.08 -5.42
C VAL A 125 -21.21 -2.49 -5.06
N LYS A 126 -21.99 -3.15 -4.21
CA LYS A 126 -21.91 -4.59 -3.96
C LYS A 126 -23.04 -5.28 -4.71
N THR A 127 -22.74 -6.44 -5.28
CA THR A 127 -23.74 -7.22 -6.03
C THR A 127 -23.82 -8.64 -5.47
N PHE A 128 -25.01 -9.15 -5.43
CA PHE A 128 -25.31 -10.53 -5.08
C PHE A 128 -26.13 -11.17 -6.22
N VAL A 129 -25.66 -12.29 -6.73
CA VAL A 129 -26.27 -12.94 -7.89
C VAL A 129 -26.74 -14.33 -7.53
N ASN A 130 -27.78 -14.79 -8.24
CA ASN A 130 -28.31 -16.16 -8.14
C ASN A 130 -28.88 -16.53 -6.77
N ASN A 131 -29.67 -15.63 -6.17
CA ASN A 131 -30.40 -15.89 -4.93
C ASN A 131 -31.89 -16.21 -5.18
N ARG A 132 -32.54 -16.92 -4.25
CA ARG A 132 -33.98 -17.23 -4.30
C ARG A 132 -34.88 -15.98 -4.28
N ALA A 133 -34.42 -14.89 -3.67
CA ALA A 133 -35.12 -13.59 -3.62
C ALA A 133 -35.00 -12.79 -4.93
N GLY A 134 -34.20 -13.25 -5.90
CA GLY A 134 -34.00 -12.60 -7.19
C GLY A 134 -32.65 -12.97 -7.82
N PHE A 135 -32.60 -12.87 -9.15
CA PHE A 135 -31.36 -13.19 -9.87
C PHE A 135 -30.22 -12.23 -9.57
N PHE A 136 -30.56 -10.94 -9.38
CA PHE A 136 -29.60 -9.88 -9.14
C PHE A 136 -30.09 -8.96 -8.02
N LYS A 137 -29.28 -8.76 -7.01
CA LYS A 137 -29.50 -7.83 -5.91
C LYS A 137 -28.28 -6.95 -5.76
N HIS A 138 -28.48 -5.70 -5.37
CA HIS A 138 -27.37 -4.76 -5.22
C HIS A 138 -27.53 -3.88 -3.99
N LYS A 139 -26.39 -3.35 -3.53
CA LYS A 139 -26.29 -2.35 -2.47
C LYS A 139 -25.38 -1.23 -2.95
N ILE A 140 -25.86 -0.01 -2.87
CA ILE A 140 -25.08 1.21 -3.20
C ILE A 140 -24.81 1.94 -1.91
N PHE A 141 -23.55 2.32 -1.69
CA PHE A 141 -23.14 2.99 -0.47
C PHE A 141 -21.97 3.95 -0.70
N ILE A 142 -21.90 4.98 0.15
CA ILE A 142 -20.74 5.87 0.24
C ILE A 142 -19.81 5.29 1.29
N GLN A 143 -18.53 5.23 0.97
CA GLN A 143 -17.47 4.73 1.85
C GLN A 143 -16.37 5.79 2.03
N PRO A 144 -16.46 6.65 3.04
CA PRO A 144 -15.33 7.44 3.48
C PRO A 144 -14.25 6.53 4.10
N GLN A 145 -13.01 6.81 3.72
CA GLN A 145 -11.82 6.11 4.19
C GLN A 145 -10.86 7.15 4.77
N VAL A 146 -10.23 6.80 5.88
CA VAL A 146 -9.28 7.64 6.59
C VAL A 146 -8.02 6.83 6.87
N TYR A 147 -6.87 7.42 6.59
CA TYR A 147 -5.57 6.85 6.83
C TYR A 147 -4.76 7.79 7.70
N VAL A 148 -4.35 7.33 8.86
CA VAL A 148 -3.52 8.08 9.80
C VAL A 148 -2.18 7.37 9.95
N TYR A 149 -1.10 8.11 9.82
CA TYR A 149 0.26 7.63 9.98
C TYR A 149 0.85 8.22 11.26
N PRO A 150 0.64 7.59 12.44
CA PRO A 150 1.01 8.18 13.74
C PRO A 150 2.53 8.35 13.89
N TRP A 151 3.31 7.42 13.33
CA TRP A 151 4.77 7.43 13.30
C TRP A 151 5.28 6.62 12.09
N LYS A 152 6.59 6.58 11.92
CA LYS A 152 7.23 5.83 10.81
C LYS A 152 6.78 4.37 10.78
N ASN A 153 6.36 3.89 9.61
CA ASN A 153 5.94 2.52 9.35
C ASN A 153 4.65 2.08 10.09
N ALA A 154 3.91 3.00 10.72
CA ALA A 154 2.62 2.74 11.32
C ALA A 154 1.49 3.28 10.46
N LEU A 155 0.38 2.56 10.40
CA LEU A 155 -0.84 2.94 9.71
C LEU A 155 -2.05 2.58 10.56
N LEU A 156 -2.88 3.58 10.86
CA LEU A 156 -4.24 3.38 11.36
C LEU A 156 -5.20 3.66 10.20
N MET A 157 -6.04 2.70 9.88
CA MET A 157 -6.99 2.75 8.77
C MET A 157 -8.42 2.63 9.30
N GLY A 158 -9.28 3.55 8.89
CA GLY A 158 -10.72 3.55 9.22
C GLY A 158 -11.57 3.65 7.97
N GLU A 159 -12.58 2.80 7.85
CA GLU A 159 -13.57 2.85 6.78
C GLU A 159 -14.97 2.77 7.36
N LEU A 160 -15.81 3.72 6.98
CA LEU A 160 -17.22 3.74 7.30
C LEU A 160 -18.05 3.42 6.05
N GLU A 161 -19.20 2.82 6.25
CA GLU A 161 -20.15 2.54 5.18
C GLU A 161 -21.47 3.24 5.48
N PHE A 162 -21.93 4.10 4.54
CA PHE A 162 -23.21 4.77 4.58
C PHE A 162 -24.07 4.29 3.40
N THR A 163 -25.03 3.44 3.70
CA THR A 163 -25.90 2.83 2.69
C THR A 163 -26.88 3.85 2.10
N LEU A 164 -26.94 3.92 0.76
CA LEU A 164 -27.88 4.74 0.00
C LEU A 164 -29.05 3.89 -0.52
N LEU A 165 -28.74 2.70 -1.02
CA LEU A 165 -29.72 1.75 -1.54
C LEU A 165 -29.30 0.34 -1.10
N ASN A 166 -30.26 -0.45 -0.63
CA ASN A 166 -30.00 -1.81 -0.16
C ASN A 166 -31.16 -2.75 -0.54
N GLU A 167 -30.89 -3.71 -1.40
CA GLU A 167 -31.82 -4.79 -1.75
C GLU A 167 -31.47 -6.11 -1.04
N TYR A 168 -30.42 -6.11 -0.19
CA TYR A 168 -29.99 -7.30 0.55
C TYR A 168 -30.93 -7.66 1.71
N ASP A 169 -31.79 -6.71 2.15
CA ASP A 169 -32.82 -6.98 3.14
C ASP A 169 -33.86 -8.00 2.66
N GLU A 170 -34.07 -8.09 1.35
CA GLU A 170 -34.95 -9.07 0.71
C GLU A 170 -34.29 -10.47 0.51
N VAL A 171 -32.97 -10.59 0.72
CA VAL A 171 -32.26 -11.85 0.52
C VAL A 171 -32.56 -12.81 1.65
N VAL A 172 -33.12 -13.97 1.32
CA VAL A 172 -33.41 -15.04 2.28
C VAL A 172 -32.12 -15.76 2.65
N PHE A 173 -31.72 -15.63 3.90
CA PHE A 173 -30.61 -16.41 4.46
C PHE A 173 -31.10 -17.76 4.90
N THR A 174 -30.48 -18.84 4.40
CA THR A 174 -30.71 -20.21 4.85
C THR A 174 -29.38 -20.73 5.42
N PRO A 175 -29.30 -21.00 6.73
CA PRO A 175 -28.12 -21.61 7.32
C PRO A 175 -27.78 -22.93 6.63
N LEU A 176 -26.50 -23.18 6.43
CA LEU A 176 -25.96 -24.44 5.92
C LEU A 176 -25.22 -25.16 7.05
N GLU A 177 -25.34 -26.45 7.13
CA GLU A 177 -24.57 -27.28 8.07
C GLU A 177 -23.67 -28.26 7.31
N PRO A 178 -22.35 -28.31 7.59
CA PRO A 178 -21.60 -27.41 8.47
C PRO A 178 -21.56 -25.99 7.89
N GLU A 179 -21.55 -25.00 8.79
CA GLU A 179 -21.56 -23.59 8.40
C GLU A 179 -20.25 -23.22 7.71
N PRO A 180 -20.24 -22.91 6.39
CA PRO A 180 -19.05 -22.44 5.73
C PRO A 180 -18.66 -21.04 6.20
N THR A 181 -17.39 -20.70 6.13
CA THR A 181 -16.76 -19.53 6.74
C THR A 181 -17.41 -18.18 6.40
N ARG A 182 -18.09 -18.04 5.24
CA ARG A 182 -18.65 -16.77 4.74
C ARG A 182 -20.10 -16.85 4.25
N THR A 183 -20.86 -17.86 4.65
CA THR A 183 -22.26 -18.03 4.21
C THR A 183 -23.21 -17.01 4.82
N ASP A 184 -22.84 -16.44 5.93
CA ASP A 184 -23.61 -15.46 6.69
C ASP A 184 -23.27 -13.99 6.33
N LEU A 185 -22.47 -13.74 5.29
CA LEU A 185 -22.15 -12.39 4.78
C LEU A 185 -23.42 -11.54 4.58
N VAL A 186 -24.49 -12.17 4.12
CA VAL A 186 -25.77 -11.50 3.90
C VAL A 186 -26.32 -10.86 5.19
N LEU A 187 -26.10 -11.46 6.36
CA LEU A 187 -26.54 -10.90 7.64
C LEU A 187 -25.86 -9.55 7.94
N TYR A 188 -24.59 -9.43 7.57
CA TYR A 188 -23.81 -8.19 7.72
C TYR A 188 -24.22 -7.14 6.68
N GLU A 189 -24.65 -7.55 5.50
CA GLU A 189 -25.01 -6.62 4.42
C GLU A 189 -26.48 -6.17 4.45
N ARG A 190 -27.34 -6.86 5.19
CA ARG A 190 -28.77 -6.51 5.34
C ARG A 190 -28.98 -5.14 6.02
N GLU A 191 -28.09 -4.81 6.95
CA GLU A 191 -28.20 -3.56 7.70
C GLU A 191 -27.90 -2.35 6.81
N SER A 192 -28.79 -1.38 6.87
CA SER A 192 -28.64 -0.09 6.18
C SER A 192 -28.10 1.01 7.10
N ARG A 193 -27.86 0.70 8.39
CA ARG A 193 -27.28 1.66 9.34
C ARG A 193 -25.83 1.95 9.00
N PRO A 194 -25.35 3.17 9.34
CA PRO A 194 -23.92 3.46 9.26
C PRO A 194 -23.10 2.42 10.05
N ARG A 195 -22.06 1.90 9.44
CA ARG A 195 -21.21 0.88 10.08
C ARG A 195 -19.72 1.12 9.82
N VAL A 196 -18.92 0.63 10.75
CA VAL A 196 -17.46 0.53 10.58
C VAL A 196 -17.17 -0.72 9.76
N SER A 197 -16.76 -0.58 8.50
CA SER A 197 -16.37 -1.73 7.67
C SER A 197 -14.95 -2.18 8.00
N VAL A 198 -14.03 -1.24 8.20
CA VAL A 198 -12.65 -1.50 8.62
C VAL A 198 -12.26 -0.52 9.73
N LEU A 199 -11.54 -1.02 10.73
CA LEU A 199 -10.80 -0.21 11.70
C LEU A 199 -9.58 -1.03 12.12
N ALA A 200 -8.46 -0.82 11.45
CA ALA A 200 -7.28 -1.64 11.60
C ALA A 200 -6.03 -0.79 11.82
N PHE A 201 -5.11 -1.34 12.58
CA PHE A 201 -3.79 -0.80 12.80
C PHE A 201 -2.75 -1.77 12.25
N ASP A 202 -1.85 -1.27 11.42
CA ASP A 202 -0.70 -2.00 10.88
C ASP A 202 0.60 -1.36 11.36
N GLN A 203 1.52 -2.17 11.86
CA GLN A 203 2.90 -1.80 12.12
C GLN A 203 3.83 -2.60 11.22
N HIS A 204 4.53 -1.91 10.33
CA HIS A 204 5.58 -2.51 9.50
C HIS A 204 6.90 -2.49 10.26
N LEU A 205 7.66 -3.57 10.13
CA LEU A 205 8.91 -3.82 10.85
C LEU A 205 10.02 -4.15 9.85
N GLU A 206 11.18 -3.59 10.08
CA GLU A 206 12.41 -3.97 9.42
C GLU A 206 13.22 -4.83 10.38
N LEU A 207 13.30 -6.12 10.11
CA LEU A 207 13.97 -7.10 10.97
C LEU A 207 15.37 -7.44 10.45
N PRO A 208 16.29 -7.91 11.32
CA PRO A 208 17.61 -8.34 10.90
C PRO A 208 17.56 -9.39 9.77
N GLY A 209 18.57 -9.39 8.91
CA GLY A 209 18.67 -10.32 7.80
C GLY A 209 17.76 -10.02 6.61
N ASN A 210 17.40 -8.75 6.45
CA ASN A 210 16.58 -8.27 5.33
C ASN A 210 15.18 -8.89 5.30
N VAL A 211 14.60 -9.08 6.48
CA VAL A 211 13.25 -9.57 6.64
C VAL A 211 12.31 -8.37 6.89
N LEU A 212 11.30 -8.24 6.06
CA LEU A 212 10.20 -7.31 6.27
C LEU A 212 9.11 -7.99 7.09
N GLY A 213 8.63 -7.32 8.12
CA GLY A 213 7.55 -7.80 8.98
C GLY A 213 6.34 -6.86 8.92
N ARG A 214 5.17 -7.40 9.20
CA ARG A 214 3.96 -6.62 9.48
C ARG A 214 3.21 -7.26 10.64
N LEU A 215 2.77 -6.43 11.57
CA LEU A 215 1.82 -6.80 12.61
C LEU A 215 0.54 -6.01 12.37
N SER A 216 -0.60 -6.68 12.41
CA SER A 216 -1.92 -6.11 12.17
C SER A 216 -2.86 -6.45 13.30
N LEU A 217 -3.70 -5.50 13.70
CA LEU A 217 -4.77 -5.75 14.67
C LEU A 217 -5.98 -4.87 14.36
N GLY A 218 -7.19 -5.38 14.61
CA GLY A 218 -8.41 -4.60 14.48
C GLY A 218 -9.55 -5.32 13.78
N TYR A 219 -10.48 -4.54 13.25
CA TYR A 219 -11.58 -4.97 12.39
C TYR A 219 -11.09 -4.95 10.94
N PHE A 220 -10.74 -6.11 10.40
CA PHE A 220 -10.17 -6.23 9.05
C PHE A 220 -11.20 -6.11 7.95
N GLU A 221 -12.43 -6.50 8.26
CA GLU A 221 -13.58 -6.43 7.37
C GLU A 221 -14.89 -6.39 8.15
N SER A 222 -16.01 -6.38 7.46
CA SER A 222 -17.34 -6.34 8.08
C SER A 222 -17.61 -7.55 8.99
N GLU A 223 -17.06 -8.73 8.65
CA GLU A 223 -17.32 -9.99 9.37
C GLU A 223 -16.28 -10.31 10.44
N TYR A 224 -15.02 -9.91 10.25
CA TYR A 224 -13.92 -10.42 11.06
C TYR A 224 -13.07 -9.32 11.70
N ALA A 225 -12.73 -9.56 12.95
CA ALA A 225 -11.74 -8.81 13.71
C ALA A 225 -10.68 -9.77 14.24
N GLY A 226 -9.46 -9.27 14.46
CA GLY A 226 -8.41 -10.13 14.94
C GLY A 226 -7.04 -9.50 14.98
N VAL A 227 -6.03 -10.38 15.00
CA VAL A 227 -4.61 -10.04 14.94
C VAL A 227 -3.95 -10.85 13.86
N GLY A 228 -3.00 -10.24 13.16
CA GLY A 228 -2.26 -10.88 12.07
C GLY A 228 -0.78 -10.55 12.12
N GLY A 229 0.00 -11.37 11.46
CA GLY A 229 1.43 -11.14 11.27
C GLY A 229 1.89 -11.68 9.93
N GLU A 230 2.83 -10.97 9.32
CA GLU A 230 3.45 -11.33 8.06
C GLU A 230 4.96 -11.16 8.19
N LEU A 231 5.70 -12.11 7.60
CA LEU A 231 7.14 -12.03 7.39
C LEU A 231 7.41 -12.24 5.90
N PHE A 232 8.25 -11.41 5.33
CA PHE A 232 8.60 -11.45 3.92
C PHE A 232 10.09 -11.21 3.72
N ARG A 233 10.69 -11.94 2.79
CA ARG A 233 12.11 -11.74 2.42
C ARG A 233 12.33 -11.95 0.93
N TYR A 234 13.19 -11.10 0.36
CA TYR A 234 13.73 -11.30 -0.98
C TYR A 234 14.97 -12.17 -0.96
N PHE A 235 15.13 -13.00 -2.00
CA PHE A 235 16.26 -13.86 -2.28
C PHE A 235 16.70 -13.69 -3.75
N LEU A 236 17.91 -14.18 -4.08
CA LEU A 236 18.43 -14.17 -5.44
C LEU A 236 18.40 -12.77 -6.08
N ASP A 237 18.92 -11.77 -5.40
CA ASP A 237 18.93 -10.36 -5.84
C ASP A 237 17.54 -9.84 -6.23
N GLY A 238 16.53 -10.20 -5.44
CA GLY A 238 15.15 -9.77 -5.63
C GLY A 238 14.34 -10.56 -6.66
N ARG A 239 14.93 -11.62 -7.26
CA ARG A 239 14.22 -12.45 -8.24
C ARG A 239 13.22 -13.41 -7.60
N LEU A 240 13.39 -13.71 -6.31
CA LEU A 240 12.50 -14.58 -5.55
C LEU A 240 12.08 -13.88 -4.26
N GLY A 241 10.77 -13.73 -4.03
CA GLY A 241 10.19 -13.28 -2.78
C GLY A 241 9.49 -14.44 -2.08
N ILE A 242 9.77 -14.66 -0.80
CA ILE A 242 9.10 -15.67 0.03
C ILE A 242 8.46 -14.94 1.20
N GLY A 243 7.17 -15.18 1.43
CA GLY A 243 6.42 -14.63 2.54
C GLY A 243 5.61 -15.70 3.26
N LEU A 244 5.42 -15.48 4.56
CA LEU A 244 4.52 -16.24 5.42
C LEU A 244 3.59 -15.25 6.11
N GLU A 245 2.28 -15.45 5.98
CA GLU A 245 1.25 -14.67 6.66
C GLU A 245 0.37 -15.60 7.49
N SER A 246 0.00 -15.14 8.67
CA SER A 246 -0.96 -15.84 9.54
C SER A 246 -1.85 -14.81 10.24
N THR A 247 -3.15 -15.11 10.32
CA THR A 247 -4.13 -14.24 10.94
C THR A 247 -5.07 -15.06 11.82
N LEU A 248 -5.23 -14.62 13.07
CA LEU A 248 -6.21 -15.16 13.99
C LEU A 248 -7.39 -14.20 14.03
N VAL A 249 -8.55 -14.69 13.66
CA VAL A 249 -9.76 -13.86 13.56
C VAL A 249 -10.91 -14.45 14.37
N ARG A 250 -11.80 -13.55 14.79
CA ARG A 250 -13.10 -13.88 15.38
C ARG A 250 -14.20 -13.13 14.65
N LYS A 251 -15.36 -13.75 14.49
CA LYS A 251 -16.53 -13.11 13.87
C LYS A 251 -16.98 -11.90 14.72
N ARG A 252 -17.43 -10.88 14.02
CA ARG A 252 -18.10 -9.71 14.61
C ARG A 252 -19.59 -10.01 14.74
N ASP A 253 -20.28 -9.29 15.60
CA ASP A 253 -21.75 -9.39 15.68
C ASP A 253 -22.38 -8.64 14.49
N PRO A 254 -23.22 -9.29 13.67
CA PRO A 254 -23.87 -8.63 12.53
C PRO A 254 -24.80 -7.48 12.96
N ASN A 255 -25.34 -7.50 14.18
CA ASN A 255 -26.24 -6.47 14.69
C ASN A 255 -25.52 -5.33 15.42
N ASN A 256 -24.29 -5.57 15.87
CA ASN A 256 -23.48 -4.57 16.56
C ASN A 256 -22.03 -4.57 16.06
N ASN A 257 -21.73 -3.67 15.18
CA ASN A 257 -20.43 -3.57 14.51
C ASN A 257 -19.20 -3.47 15.39
N LEU A 258 -19.35 -3.13 16.67
CA LEU A 258 -18.23 -2.90 17.60
C LEU A 258 -18.05 -4.06 18.58
N THR A 259 -18.87 -5.09 18.49
CA THR A 259 -18.77 -6.28 19.34
C THR A 259 -18.38 -7.51 18.54
N LEU A 260 -17.76 -8.46 19.23
CA LEU A 260 -17.46 -9.77 18.68
C LEU A 260 -18.63 -10.71 18.95
N SER A 261 -18.89 -11.61 18.02
CA SER A 261 -19.90 -12.66 18.18
C SER A 261 -19.48 -13.64 19.30
N ASP A 262 -20.44 -14.12 20.07
CA ASP A 262 -20.20 -15.17 21.07
C ASP A 262 -20.07 -16.56 20.45
N THR A 263 -20.47 -16.73 19.20
CA THR A 263 -20.25 -17.95 18.42
C THR A 263 -18.81 -18.02 17.90
N ILE A 264 -18.14 -19.13 18.20
CA ILE A 264 -16.80 -19.47 17.73
C ILE A 264 -16.92 -20.15 16.39
#